data_0185f15d903ecfe2483c367c9810fe8f
#
_entry.id   0185f15d903ecfe2483c367c9810fe8f
#
_cell.length_a   1.000
_cell.length_b   1.000
_cell.length_c   1.000
_cell.angle_alpha   90.00
_cell.angle_beta   90.00
_cell.angle_gamma   90.00
#
_symmetry.space_group_name_H-M   'P 1'
#
loop_
_entity.id
_entity.type
_entity.pdbx_description
1 polymer ?
#
loop_
_entity_poly.entity_id
_entity_poly.type
_entity_poly.pdbx_seq_one_letter_code
_entity_poly.pdbx_strand_id
1 'polypeptide(L)'
;MTDQELKEAILEIRNSTMPIPTQQKIIAELEGSRWIPIDERQPATDTYILVSFENCNMPDIARYEEDKNGGAFYPGDEEKSYISYGLIVNAWKPLPVTYKTVSEVENLEARR
;
A
#
# COMPACT_ATOMS: atom_id res chain seq x y z
N MET A 1 -2.44 12.42 6.29
CA MET A 1 -3.92 12.46 6.10
C MET A 1 -4.56 11.39 6.96
N THR A 2 -5.55 11.74 7.75
CA THR A 2 -6.29 10.78 8.56
C THR A 2 -7.28 10.00 7.68
N ASP A 3 -7.79 8.88 8.19
CA ASP A 3 -8.79 8.09 7.45
C ASP A 3 -10.06 8.92 7.20
N GLN A 4 -10.45 9.76 8.16
CA GLN A 4 -11.61 10.62 7.99
C GLN A 4 -11.39 11.67 6.90
N GLU A 5 -10.24 12.30 6.89
CA GLU A 5 -9.87 13.26 5.85
C GLU A 5 -9.83 12.60 4.48
N LEU A 6 -9.30 11.39 4.39
CA LEU A 6 -9.27 10.63 3.15
C LEU A 6 -10.68 10.32 2.64
N LYS A 7 -11.56 9.87 3.52
CA LYS A 7 -12.95 9.59 3.15
C LYS A 7 -13.67 10.82 2.65
N GLU A 8 -13.45 11.97 3.31
CA GLU A 8 -14.03 13.23 2.90
C GLU A 8 -13.49 13.66 1.52
N ALA A 9 -12.19 13.52 1.28
CA ALA A 9 -11.59 13.87 0.00
C ALA A 9 -12.16 13.01 -1.12
N ILE A 10 -12.31 11.72 -0.89
CA ILE A 10 -12.88 10.81 -1.89
C ILE A 10 -14.34 11.19 -2.19
N LEU A 11 -15.11 11.50 -1.16
CA LEU A 11 -16.50 11.90 -1.33
C LEU A 11 -16.61 13.18 -2.16
N GLU A 12 -15.76 14.18 -1.89
CA GLU A 12 -15.73 15.41 -2.67
C GLU A 12 -15.40 15.14 -4.13
N ILE A 13 -14.45 14.26 -4.39
CA ILE A 13 -14.08 13.90 -5.76
C ILE A 13 -15.24 13.24 -6.49
N ARG A 14 -15.93 12.31 -5.82
CA ARG A 14 -17.08 11.60 -6.40
C ARG A 14 -18.25 12.53 -6.69
N ASN A 15 -18.39 13.58 -5.89
CA ASN A 15 -19.48 14.57 -6.07
C ASN A 15 -19.07 15.71 -6.98
N SER A 16 -17.85 15.72 -7.50
CA SER A 16 -17.37 16.77 -8.38
C SER A 16 -17.88 16.59 -9.80
N THR A 17 -17.67 17.61 -10.63
CA THR A 17 -18.04 17.57 -12.05
C THR A 17 -16.95 16.94 -12.92
N MET A 18 -15.86 16.45 -12.32
CA MET A 18 -14.79 15.82 -13.07
C MET A 18 -15.27 14.57 -13.79
N PRO A 19 -14.68 14.25 -14.95
CA PRO A 19 -15.00 12.99 -15.63
C PRO A 19 -14.73 11.77 -14.72
N ILE A 20 -15.53 10.73 -14.87
CA ILE A 20 -15.41 9.52 -14.06
C ILE A 20 -13.99 8.91 -14.10
N PRO A 21 -13.34 8.75 -15.27
CA PRO A 21 -11.98 8.22 -15.30
C PRO A 21 -10.99 9.05 -14.49
N THR A 22 -11.13 10.38 -14.49
CA THR A 22 -10.27 11.26 -13.69
C THR A 22 -10.53 11.07 -12.21
N GLN A 23 -11.80 10.96 -11.81
CA GLN A 23 -12.17 10.70 -10.42
C GLN A 23 -11.55 9.40 -9.92
N GLN A 24 -11.66 8.34 -10.70
CA GLN A 24 -11.14 7.02 -10.34
C GLN A 24 -9.62 7.05 -10.15
N LYS A 25 -8.92 7.75 -11.02
CA LYS A 25 -7.47 7.88 -10.93
C LYS A 25 -7.05 8.59 -9.65
N ILE A 26 -7.69 9.71 -9.34
CA ILE A 26 -7.37 10.49 -8.14
C ILE A 26 -7.67 9.70 -6.88
N ILE A 27 -8.80 9.02 -6.83
CA ILE A 27 -9.17 8.18 -5.69
C ILE A 27 -8.16 7.06 -5.48
N ALA A 28 -7.72 6.41 -6.56
CA ALA A 28 -6.72 5.35 -6.46
C ALA A 28 -5.41 5.87 -5.90
N GLU A 29 -4.97 7.06 -6.32
CA GLU A 29 -3.76 7.68 -5.78
C GLU A 29 -3.90 8.02 -4.30
N LEU A 30 -5.06 8.53 -3.88
CA LEU A 30 -5.32 8.84 -2.47
C LEU A 30 -5.33 7.57 -1.63
N GLU A 31 -5.97 6.52 -2.10
CA GLU A 31 -6.00 5.25 -1.38
C GLU A 31 -4.62 4.60 -1.29
N GLY A 32 -3.79 4.78 -2.32
CA GLY A 32 -2.42 4.25 -2.32
C GLY A 32 -1.52 4.91 -1.28
N SER A 33 -1.87 6.10 -0.79
CA SER A 33 -1.10 6.78 0.25
C SER A 33 -1.59 6.47 1.67
N ARG A 34 -2.65 5.70 1.80
CA ARG A 34 -3.30 5.40 3.07
C ARG A 34 -2.77 4.11 3.67
N TRP A 35 -2.50 4.11 4.99
CA TRP A 35 -2.29 2.87 5.71
C TRP A 35 -3.61 2.12 5.79
N ILE A 36 -3.58 0.84 5.47
CA ILE A 36 -4.76 -0.02 5.48
C ILE A 36 -4.68 -0.92 6.70
N PRO A 37 -5.58 -0.75 7.70
CA PRO A 37 -5.59 -1.65 8.85
C PRO A 37 -5.78 -3.10 8.41
N ILE A 38 -5.07 -4.03 9.05
CA ILE A 38 -5.20 -5.45 8.69
C ILE A 38 -6.61 -5.97 8.97
N ASP A 39 -7.34 -5.32 9.90
CA ASP A 39 -8.73 -5.67 10.19
C ASP A 39 -9.68 -5.27 9.06
N GLU A 40 -9.30 -4.29 8.27
CA GLU A 40 -10.11 -3.85 7.13
C GLU A 40 -9.97 -4.81 5.96
N ARG A 41 -8.74 -5.09 5.57
CA ARG A 41 -8.43 -6.11 4.56
C ARG A 41 -6.94 -6.43 4.60
N GLN A 42 -6.58 -7.55 4.00
CA GLN A 42 -5.21 -8.01 3.93
C GLN A 42 -4.67 -7.84 2.50
N PRO A 43 -3.35 -7.76 2.33
CA PRO A 43 -2.76 -7.67 0.99
C PRO A 43 -2.93 -8.98 0.23
N ALA A 44 -2.68 -8.94 -1.07
CA ALA A 44 -2.65 -10.16 -1.87
C ALA A 44 -1.47 -11.02 -1.44
N THR A 45 -1.64 -12.34 -1.46
CA THR A 45 -0.55 -13.25 -1.10
C THR A 45 0.62 -13.13 -2.09
N ASP A 46 1.82 -13.40 -1.61
CA ASP A 46 3.07 -13.33 -2.37
C ASP A 46 3.40 -11.94 -2.90
N THR A 47 2.99 -10.89 -2.16
CA THR A 47 3.31 -9.51 -2.52
C THR A 47 4.22 -8.88 -1.49
N TYR A 48 5.03 -7.90 -1.95
CA TYR A 48 5.84 -7.06 -1.09
C TYR A 48 5.11 -5.76 -0.83
N ILE A 49 5.08 -5.36 0.43
CA ILE A 49 4.31 -4.20 0.89
C ILE A 49 5.07 -3.49 2.00
N LEU A 50 4.62 -2.29 2.37
CA LEU A 50 5.06 -1.64 3.60
C LEU A 50 4.14 -2.05 4.74
N VAL A 51 4.70 -2.27 5.91
CA VAL A 51 3.92 -2.59 7.11
C VAL A 51 4.29 -1.64 8.24
N SER A 52 3.31 -1.37 9.09
CA SER A 52 3.52 -0.67 10.36
C SER A 52 3.25 -1.65 11.50
N PHE A 53 3.75 -1.31 12.69
CA PHE A 53 3.67 -2.19 13.85
C PHE A 53 3.04 -1.47 15.04
N GLU A 54 2.33 -2.21 15.88
CA GLU A 54 1.83 -1.66 17.14
C GLU A 54 2.96 -1.31 18.10
N ASN A 55 4.01 -2.10 18.07
CA ASN A 55 5.09 -2.04 19.08
C ASN A 55 6.43 -1.64 18.49
N CYS A 56 6.44 -0.96 17.35
CA CYS A 56 7.66 -0.43 16.75
C CYS A 56 7.33 0.83 15.99
N ASN A 57 8.20 1.84 16.11
CA ASN A 57 7.96 3.15 15.49
C ASN A 57 8.43 3.24 14.04
N MET A 58 9.11 2.23 13.54
CA MET A 58 9.62 2.25 12.17
C MET A 58 8.87 1.25 11.29
N PRO A 59 8.35 1.71 10.15
CA PRO A 59 7.78 0.78 9.18
C PRO A 59 8.88 -0.02 8.50
N ASP A 60 8.50 -1.13 7.89
CA ASP A 60 9.45 -1.99 7.20
C ASP A 60 8.84 -2.55 5.91
N ILE A 61 9.69 -3.07 5.05
CA ILE A 61 9.24 -3.74 3.82
C ILE A 61 9.03 -5.20 4.16
N ALA A 62 7.81 -5.68 3.90
CA ALA A 62 7.40 -7.03 4.25
C ALA A 62 6.91 -7.79 3.04
N ARG A 63 6.92 -9.11 3.18
CA ARG A 63 6.26 -10.01 2.25
C ARG A 63 5.06 -10.61 2.97
N TYR A 64 3.90 -10.62 2.32
CA TYR A 64 2.73 -11.29 2.87
C TYR A 64 2.52 -12.61 2.14
N GLU A 65 2.35 -13.68 2.90
CA GLU A 65 2.04 -15.00 2.35
C GLU A 65 0.85 -15.60 3.09
N GLU A 66 -0.02 -16.22 2.33
CA GLU A 66 -1.23 -16.83 2.88
C GLU A 66 -1.34 -18.28 2.42
N ASP A 67 -1.71 -19.15 3.35
CA ASP A 67 -1.97 -20.55 3.06
C ASP A 67 -3.32 -20.95 3.69
N LYS A 68 -3.63 -22.24 3.66
CA LYS A 68 -4.90 -22.74 4.22
C LYS A 68 -5.06 -22.51 5.72
N ASN A 69 -3.98 -22.21 6.43
CA ASN A 69 -3.99 -21.96 7.86
C ASN A 69 -4.05 -20.46 8.19
N GLY A 70 -4.04 -19.61 7.20
CA GLY A 70 -4.08 -18.17 7.37
C GLY A 70 -2.89 -17.47 6.76
N GLY A 71 -2.77 -16.16 7.02
CA GLY A 71 -1.72 -15.32 6.48
C GLY A 71 -0.68 -14.94 7.51
N ALA A 72 0.52 -14.58 7.03
CA ALA A 72 1.58 -14.10 7.88
C ALA A 72 2.44 -13.08 7.13
N PHE A 73 3.06 -12.18 7.88
CA PHE A 73 3.97 -11.18 7.34
C PHE A 73 5.41 -11.55 7.69
N TYR A 74 6.29 -11.43 6.70
CA TYR A 74 7.70 -11.80 6.82
C TYR A 74 8.59 -10.62 6.46
N PRO A 75 9.72 -10.41 7.19
CA PRO A 75 10.69 -9.37 6.81
C PRO A 75 11.33 -9.70 5.47
N GLY A 76 11.04 -8.90 4.44
CA GLY A 76 11.63 -9.10 3.12
C GLY A 76 11.56 -10.53 2.64
N ASP A 77 12.73 -11.14 2.40
CA ASP A 77 12.83 -12.52 1.91
C ASP A 77 13.12 -13.53 3.02
N GLU A 78 13.05 -13.12 4.28
CA GLU A 78 13.32 -14.04 5.40
C GLU A 78 12.22 -15.10 5.54
N GLU A 79 12.60 -16.23 6.10
CA GLU A 79 11.67 -17.35 6.31
C GLU A 79 10.88 -17.24 7.61
N LYS A 80 11.36 -16.43 8.56
CA LYS A 80 10.70 -16.26 9.85
C LYS A 80 9.80 -15.04 9.83
N SER A 81 8.59 -15.19 10.34
CA SER A 81 7.60 -14.11 10.36
C SER A 81 7.97 -13.04 11.39
N TYR A 82 7.36 -11.85 11.22
CA TYR A 82 7.52 -10.76 12.19
C TYR A 82 7.07 -11.17 13.58
N ILE A 83 5.99 -11.94 13.68
CA ILE A 83 5.48 -12.35 14.99
C ILE A 83 6.50 -13.23 15.73
N SER A 84 7.33 -13.97 15.02
CA SER A 84 8.40 -14.76 15.64
C SER A 84 9.49 -13.88 16.26
N TYR A 85 9.59 -12.62 15.81
CA TYR A 85 10.50 -11.62 16.40
C TYR A 85 9.80 -10.72 17.42
N GLY A 86 8.54 -11.00 17.73
CA GLY A 86 7.78 -10.20 18.69
C GLY A 86 7.21 -8.91 18.12
N LEU A 87 7.17 -8.77 16.81
CA LEU A 87 6.62 -7.60 16.15
C LEU A 87 5.19 -7.85 15.67
N ILE A 88 4.30 -6.93 15.97
CA ILE A 88 2.87 -7.07 15.66
C ILE A 88 2.50 -6.08 14.57
N VAL A 89 2.22 -6.59 13.38
CA VAL A 89 1.79 -5.78 12.24
C VAL A 89 0.35 -5.32 12.48
N ASN A 90 0.10 -4.03 12.34
CA ASN A 90 -1.24 -3.46 12.52
C ASN A 90 -1.84 -2.87 11.25
N ALA A 91 -1.01 -2.52 10.28
CA ALA A 91 -1.49 -1.96 9.02
C ALA A 91 -0.45 -2.16 7.93
N TRP A 92 -0.89 -2.01 6.69
CA TRP A 92 -0.02 -2.14 5.53
C TRP A 92 -0.40 -1.13 4.47
N LYS A 93 0.48 -0.92 3.51
CA LYS A 93 0.14 -0.19 2.29
C LYS A 93 1.05 -0.64 1.15
N PRO A 94 0.60 -0.45 -0.11
CA PRO A 94 1.42 -0.83 -1.26
C PRO A 94 2.75 -0.09 -1.26
N LEU A 95 3.80 -0.75 -1.76
CA LEU A 95 5.09 -0.09 -1.94
C LEU A 95 4.93 1.04 -2.95
N PRO A 96 5.56 2.19 -2.72
CA PRO A 96 5.58 3.23 -3.73
C PRO A 96 6.36 2.75 -4.95
N VAL A 97 5.95 3.21 -6.12
CA VAL A 97 6.72 2.94 -7.33
C VAL A 97 8.05 3.69 -7.24
N THR A 98 9.06 3.16 -7.91
CA THR A 98 10.35 3.84 -7.94
C THR A 98 10.24 5.17 -8.68
N TYR A 99 11.10 6.10 -8.30
CA TYR A 99 11.15 7.39 -8.97
C TYR A 99 11.53 7.21 -10.44
N LYS A 100 10.80 7.90 -11.31
CA LYS A 100 11.11 7.94 -12.73
C LYS A 100 11.41 9.39 -13.13
N THR A 101 12.56 9.59 -13.76
CA THR A 101 12.87 10.92 -14.28
C THR A 101 12.05 11.17 -15.54
N VAL A 102 11.89 12.45 -15.90
CA VAL A 102 11.23 12.81 -17.14
C VAL A 102 11.96 12.20 -18.33
N SER A 103 13.29 12.18 -18.29
CA SER A 103 14.11 11.55 -19.33
C SER A 103 13.83 10.06 -19.50
N GLU A 104 13.66 9.35 -18.42
CA GLU A 104 13.33 7.93 -18.46
C GLU A 104 11.97 7.68 -19.10
N VAL A 105 10.99 8.51 -18.75
CA VAL A 105 9.66 8.42 -19.34
C VAL A 105 9.71 8.73 -20.84
N GLU A 106 10.41 9.79 -21.23
CA GLU A 106 10.58 10.14 -22.64
C GLU A 106 11.30 9.06 -23.40
N ASN A 107 12.32 8.45 -22.82
CA ASN A 107 13.03 7.36 -23.46
C ASN A 107 12.15 6.14 -23.66
N LEU A 108 11.32 5.82 -22.71
CA LEU A 108 10.38 4.72 -22.85
C LEU A 108 9.41 4.97 -23.98
N GLU A 109 9.02 6.22 -24.17
CA GLU A 109 8.15 6.60 -25.25
C GLU A 109 8.89 6.78 -26.56
N ALA A 110 10.13 7.27 -26.52
CA ALA A 110 10.91 7.54 -27.71
C ALA A 110 11.56 6.29 -28.31
N ARG A 111 11.74 5.28 -27.53
CA ARG A 111 12.26 4.01 -28.02
C ARG A 111 11.24 3.21 -28.73
N ARG A 112 10.27 3.87 -28.90
CA ARG A 112 9.30 3.34 -29.75
C ARG A 112 9.93 3.03 -31.04
#